data_3d9eec105585a5826640a0f9577e589a
#
_entry.id   3d9eec105585a5826640a0f9577e589a
#
_cell.length_a   1.000
_cell.length_b   1.000
_cell.length_c   1.000
_cell.angle_alpha   90.00
_cell.angle_beta   90.00
_cell.angle_gamma   90.00
#
_symmetry.space_group_name_H-M   'P 1'
#
loop_
_entity.id
_entity.type
_entity.pdbx_description
1 polymer ?
#
loop_
_entity_poly.entity_id
_entity_poly.type
_entity_poly.pdbx_seq_one_letter_code
_entity_poly.pdbx_strand_id
1 'polypeptide(L)'
;MPTSQQLVSARYGDASLPAPAAFSPVIEHLLSHRSVRAYLPDPVDDDQLAAIIAAAQSASSSSNLQVWSVVAVRDPARRAKLAELAAGQSQITEAPLQLVWIADLARLERLTVMTQRPAEALDYFETFLMGAIDAALAAQNAAVAAESLGLGVVYIGSMRDKPEEIADLLGLPPKTVAVFGMCVGKPDPARPTSVKPRLPQSVVLHHERYSLDAQTPGIEAYNAAMARFYEQQKMNVHGTWALHSSKRVANVEALSGREKLVEILRARGFALK
;
A
#
# COMPACT_ATOMS: atom_id res chain seq x y z
N MET A 1 -15.52 13.29 18.45
CA MET A 1 -14.82 13.12 17.16
C MET A 1 -13.99 14.36 16.90
N PRO A 2 -12.83 14.28 16.25
CA PRO A 2 -12.06 15.45 15.87
C PRO A 2 -12.86 16.32 14.88
N THR A 3 -12.65 17.64 14.91
CA THR A 3 -13.25 18.55 13.92
C THR A 3 -12.52 18.44 12.58
N SER A 4 -13.16 18.87 11.47
CA SER A 4 -12.51 18.93 10.15
C SER A 4 -11.21 19.72 10.19
N GLN A 5 -11.16 20.83 10.95
CA GLN A 5 -9.95 21.61 11.16
C GLN A 5 -8.84 20.81 11.85
N GLN A 6 -9.16 20.03 12.87
CA GLN A 6 -8.19 19.18 13.57
C GLN A 6 -7.63 18.06 12.65
N LEU A 7 -8.49 17.47 11.81
CA LEU A 7 -8.07 16.46 10.84
C LEU A 7 -7.11 17.03 9.79
N VAL A 8 -7.41 18.19 9.24
CA VAL A 8 -6.55 18.89 8.27
C VAL A 8 -5.21 19.26 8.92
N SER A 9 -5.26 19.87 10.11
CA SER A 9 -4.04 20.22 10.86
C SER A 9 -3.15 19.01 11.13
N ALA A 10 -3.73 17.88 11.54
CA ALA A 10 -2.99 16.65 11.76
C ALA A 10 -2.40 16.09 10.44
N ARG A 11 -3.17 16.13 9.35
CA ARG A 11 -2.76 15.57 8.04
C ARG A 11 -1.60 16.36 7.41
N TYR A 12 -1.50 17.66 7.65
CA TYR A 12 -0.42 18.47 7.09
C TYR A 12 0.65 18.89 8.13
N GLY A 13 0.42 18.62 9.42
CA GLY A 13 1.30 19.09 10.51
C GLY A 13 1.35 20.61 10.62
N ASP A 14 0.27 21.28 10.21
CA ASP A 14 0.14 22.73 10.15
C ASP A 14 -1.25 23.15 10.65
N ALA A 15 -1.29 23.80 11.81
CA ALA A 15 -2.52 24.28 12.44
C ALA A 15 -3.10 25.55 11.77
N SER A 16 -2.30 26.23 10.95
CA SER A 16 -2.73 27.45 10.26
C SER A 16 -3.53 27.19 8.98
N LEU A 17 -3.45 25.97 8.42
CA LEU A 17 -4.17 25.60 7.22
C LEU A 17 -5.67 25.50 7.51
N PRO A 18 -6.53 26.27 6.82
CA PRO A 18 -7.97 26.17 7.02
C PRO A 18 -8.52 24.86 6.45
N ALA A 19 -9.52 24.29 7.11
CA ALA A 19 -10.27 23.19 6.53
C ALA A 19 -11.10 23.69 5.33
N PRO A 20 -11.13 22.94 4.19
CA PRO A 20 -12.03 23.25 3.09
C PRO A 20 -13.49 23.27 3.57
N ALA A 21 -14.32 24.11 2.95
CA ALA A 21 -15.76 24.15 3.25
C ALA A 21 -16.47 22.86 2.79
N ALA A 22 -15.98 22.23 1.71
CA ALA A 22 -16.50 20.96 1.19
C ALA A 22 -15.90 19.79 1.99
N PHE A 23 -16.65 19.24 2.91
CA PHE A 23 -16.29 18.08 3.73
C PHE A 23 -17.40 17.04 3.73
N SER A 24 -17.04 15.75 3.87
CA SER A 24 -17.97 14.65 4.01
C SER A 24 -17.41 13.62 5.01
N PRO A 25 -18.25 12.73 5.57
CA PRO A 25 -17.78 11.65 6.44
C PRO A 25 -16.68 10.78 5.80
N VAL A 26 -16.71 10.58 4.48
CA VAL A 26 -15.69 9.84 3.75
C VAL A 26 -14.35 10.59 3.77
N ILE A 27 -14.36 11.90 3.55
CA ILE A 27 -13.15 12.73 3.60
C ILE A 27 -12.56 12.73 5.02
N GLU A 28 -13.39 12.89 6.04
CA GLU A 28 -12.99 12.82 7.45
C GLU A 28 -12.33 11.48 7.77
N HIS A 29 -12.95 10.38 7.32
CA HIS A 29 -12.41 9.04 7.49
C HIS A 29 -11.03 8.90 6.83
N LEU A 30 -10.87 9.32 5.57
CA LEU A 30 -9.61 9.28 4.83
C LEU A 30 -8.52 10.13 5.50
N LEU A 31 -8.85 11.32 6.01
CA LEU A 31 -7.90 12.18 6.71
C LEU A 31 -7.46 11.59 8.05
N SER A 32 -8.26 10.74 8.67
CA SER A 32 -7.93 10.06 9.93
C SER A 32 -7.00 8.86 9.75
N HIS A 33 -6.73 8.44 8.51
CA HIS A 33 -5.88 7.28 8.20
C HIS A 33 -4.52 7.35 8.88
N ARG A 34 -4.10 6.22 9.46
CA ARG A 34 -2.77 6.01 10.03
C ARG A 34 -2.34 4.55 9.85
N SER A 35 -1.08 4.32 9.54
CA SER A 35 -0.54 2.96 9.46
C SER A 35 -0.43 2.34 10.85
N VAL A 36 -1.15 1.26 11.10
CA VAL A 36 -1.14 0.49 12.35
C VAL A 36 -0.16 -0.67 12.22
N ARG A 37 0.75 -0.81 13.21
CA ARG A 37 1.79 -1.86 13.22
C ARG A 37 1.77 -2.71 14.47
N ALA A 38 0.78 -2.48 15.35
CA ALA A 38 0.57 -3.22 16.59
C ALA A 38 -0.89 -3.63 16.67
N TYR A 39 -1.12 -4.93 16.89
CA TYR A 39 -2.46 -5.51 16.80
C TYR A 39 -2.78 -6.34 18.04
N LEU A 40 -4.07 -6.35 18.39
CA LEU A 40 -4.63 -7.34 19.31
C LEU A 40 -4.78 -8.70 18.59
N PRO A 41 -4.80 -9.81 19.32
CA PRO A 41 -4.94 -11.15 18.72
C PRO A 41 -6.36 -11.47 18.24
N ASP A 42 -7.31 -10.55 18.42
CA ASP A 42 -8.70 -10.72 18.00
C ASP A 42 -8.76 -11.04 16.49
N PRO A 43 -9.44 -12.10 16.06
CA PRO A 43 -9.50 -12.46 14.65
C PRO A 43 -10.32 -11.43 13.85
N VAL A 44 -9.96 -11.28 12.58
CA VAL A 44 -10.84 -10.67 11.59
C VAL A 44 -11.78 -11.76 11.11
N ASP A 45 -13.06 -11.62 11.36
CA ASP A 45 -14.07 -12.63 11.00
C ASP A 45 -14.36 -12.67 9.49
N ASP A 46 -15.16 -13.66 9.07
CA ASP A 46 -15.46 -13.86 7.66
C ASP A 46 -16.39 -12.78 7.10
N ASP A 47 -17.29 -12.24 7.89
CA ASP A 47 -18.20 -11.17 7.46
C ASP A 47 -17.43 -9.86 7.27
N GLN A 48 -16.49 -9.54 8.18
CA GLN A 48 -15.59 -8.40 8.00
C GLN A 48 -14.71 -8.57 6.75
N LEU A 49 -14.14 -9.76 6.54
CA LEU A 49 -13.34 -10.02 5.34
C LEU A 49 -14.19 -9.90 4.08
N ALA A 50 -15.40 -10.47 4.06
CA ALA A 50 -16.31 -10.36 2.91
C ALA A 50 -16.64 -8.89 2.59
N ALA A 51 -16.93 -8.08 3.60
CA ALA A 51 -17.21 -6.65 3.41
C ALA A 51 -15.99 -5.89 2.86
N ILE A 52 -14.78 -6.19 3.38
CA ILE A 52 -13.52 -5.61 2.91
C ILE A 52 -13.28 -5.98 1.43
N ILE A 53 -13.52 -7.24 1.05
CA ILE A 53 -13.32 -7.69 -0.34
C ILE A 53 -14.38 -7.11 -1.28
N ALA A 54 -15.65 -6.99 -0.84
CA ALA A 54 -16.68 -6.32 -1.62
C ALA A 54 -16.31 -4.85 -1.92
N ALA A 55 -15.78 -4.13 -0.93
CA ALA A 55 -15.28 -2.78 -1.13
C ALA A 55 -14.08 -2.75 -2.10
N ALA A 56 -13.15 -3.69 -1.97
CA ALA A 56 -12.02 -3.83 -2.91
C ALA A 56 -12.51 -4.02 -4.36
N GLN A 57 -13.49 -4.89 -4.57
CA GLN A 57 -14.08 -5.17 -5.89
C GLN A 57 -14.85 -3.97 -6.48
N SER A 58 -15.22 -3.00 -5.64
CA SER A 58 -15.87 -1.75 -6.09
C SER A 58 -14.87 -0.72 -6.65
N ALA A 59 -13.57 -0.99 -6.62
CA ALA A 59 -12.57 -0.12 -7.22
C ALA A 59 -12.70 -0.11 -8.75
N SER A 60 -12.31 1.01 -9.38
CA SER A 60 -12.17 1.07 -10.82
C SER A 60 -11.10 0.11 -11.31
N SER A 61 -11.30 -0.49 -12.48
CA SER A 61 -10.36 -1.38 -13.15
C SER A 61 -10.22 -0.98 -14.61
N SER A 62 -9.00 -1.02 -15.15
CA SER A 62 -8.75 -0.68 -16.54
C SER A 62 -9.55 -1.59 -17.47
N SER A 63 -10.37 -0.99 -18.37
CA SER A 63 -11.24 -1.69 -19.33
C SER A 63 -12.08 -2.83 -18.71
N ASN A 64 -12.37 -2.75 -17.42
CA ASN A 64 -13.03 -3.80 -16.65
C ASN A 64 -12.33 -5.16 -16.71
N LEU A 65 -11.01 -5.19 -16.91
CA LEU A 65 -10.22 -6.42 -17.02
C LEU A 65 -10.01 -7.10 -15.67
N GLN A 66 -10.08 -6.35 -14.56
CA GLN A 66 -10.00 -6.85 -13.19
C GLN A 66 -8.75 -7.72 -12.97
N VAL A 67 -7.59 -7.20 -13.36
CA VAL A 67 -6.30 -7.92 -13.42
C VAL A 67 -5.58 -7.95 -12.06
N TRP A 68 -6.31 -8.18 -11.00
CA TRP A 68 -5.80 -8.34 -9.65
C TRP A 68 -6.44 -9.53 -8.93
N SER A 69 -5.72 -10.04 -7.95
CA SER A 69 -6.21 -11.04 -7.00
C SER A 69 -5.66 -10.72 -5.61
N VAL A 70 -6.23 -11.33 -4.59
CA VAL A 70 -5.72 -11.23 -3.22
C VAL A 70 -5.74 -12.60 -2.56
N VAL A 71 -4.65 -12.94 -1.84
CA VAL A 71 -4.58 -14.11 -0.98
C VAL A 71 -4.70 -13.68 0.47
N ALA A 72 -5.73 -14.17 1.17
CA ALA A 72 -5.93 -13.97 2.60
C ALA A 72 -5.20 -15.07 3.39
N VAL A 73 -4.23 -14.67 4.23
CA VAL A 73 -3.43 -15.60 5.03
C VAL A 73 -3.73 -15.37 6.51
N ARG A 74 -4.38 -16.36 7.13
CA ARG A 74 -4.68 -16.38 8.57
C ARG A 74 -3.81 -17.38 9.32
N ASP A 75 -3.32 -18.42 8.65
CA ASP A 75 -2.49 -19.47 9.25
C ASP A 75 -1.22 -18.87 9.88
N PRO A 76 -0.95 -19.08 11.18
CA PRO A 76 0.17 -18.45 11.86
C PRO A 76 1.53 -18.89 11.31
N ALA A 77 1.67 -20.14 10.86
CA ALA A 77 2.93 -20.64 10.31
C ALA A 77 3.23 -20.00 8.95
N ARG A 78 2.21 -19.85 8.11
CA ARG A 78 2.36 -19.14 6.83
C ARG A 78 2.64 -17.65 7.03
N ARG A 79 1.99 -16.98 8.00
CA ARG A 79 2.30 -15.58 8.34
C ARG A 79 3.74 -15.42 8.86
N ALA A 80 4.20 -16.34 9.70
CA ALA A 80 5.60 -16.35 10.15
C ALA A 80 6.58 -16.50 8.97
N LYS A 81 6.28 -17.37 8.01
CA LYS A 81 7.10 -17.54 6.81
C LYS A 81 7.06 -16.29 5.91
N LEU A 82 5.89 -15.68 5.73
CA LEU A 82 5.78 -14.40 5.02
C LEU A 82 6.60 -13.29 5.71
N ALA A 83 6.59 -13.22 7.03
CA ALA A 83 7.39 -12.26 7.78
C ALA A 83 8.90 -12.46 7.55
N GLU A 84 9.37 -13.70 7.59
CA GLU A 84 10.76 -14.06 7.27
C GLU A 84 11.16 -13.58 5.87
N LEU A 85 10.34 -13.88 4.86
CA LEU A 85 10.57 -13.51 3.47
C LEU A 85 10.46 -11.99 3.24
N ALA A 86 9.71 -11.30 4.09
CA ALA A 86 9.46 -9.86 4.03
C ALA A 86 10.33 -9.06 5.02
N ALA A 87 11.61 -9.38 5.13
CA ALA A 87 12.59 -8.70 5.96
C ALA A 87 12.30 -8.72 7.47
N GLY A 88 11.69 -9.78 7.99
CA GLY A 88 11.48 -10.01 9.43
C GLY A 88 10.50 -9.04 10.10
N GLN A 89 9.55 -8.48 9.35
CA GLN A 89 8.62 -7.48 9.89
C GLN A 89 7.61 -8.09 10.87
N SER A 90 7.72 -7.76 12.15
CA SER A 90 6.91 -8.33 13.25
C SER A 90 5.41 -8.09 13.09
N GLN A 91 5.00 -6.97 12.50
CA GLN A 91 3.58 -6.68 12.28
C GLN A 91 2.88 -7.71 11.40
N ILE A 92 3.61 -8.48 10.57
CA ILE A 92 3.03 -9.57 9.75
C ILE A 92 2.63 -10.75 10.65
N THR A 93 3.42 -11.05 11.67
CA THR A 93 3.11 -12.12 12.63
C THR A 93 2.09 -11.67 13.67
N GLU A 94 2.11 -10.41 14.08
CA GLU A 94 1.17 -9.87 15.07
C GLU A 94 -0.26 -9.73 14.51
N ALA A 95 -0.40 -9.25 13.26
CA ALA A 95 -1.72 -9.08 12.65
C ALA A 95 -2.44 -10.43 12.46
N PRO A 96 -3.72 -10.57 12.86
CA PRO A 96 -4.47 -11.81 12.69
C PRO A 96 -4.74 -12.17 11.23
N LEU A 97 -4.69 -11.20 10.32
CA LEU A 97 -4.91 -11.37 8.89
C LEU A 97 -3.84 -10.64 8.07
N GLN A 98 -3.28 -11.34 7.10
CA GLN A 98 -2.42 -10.78 6.05
C GLN A 98 -3.11 -10.92 4.71
N LEU A 99 -3.36 -9.82 4.01
CA LEU A 99 -3.84 -9.80 2.63
C LEU A 99 -2.64 -9.57 1.70
N VAL A 100 -2.39 -10.49 0.78
CA VAL A 100 -1.33 -10.35 -0.22
C VAL A 100 -1.96 -10.01 -1.57
N TRP A 101 -1.69 -8.82 -2.07
CA TRP A 101 -2.26 -8.27 -3.30
C TRP A 101 -1.39 -8.60 -4.49
N ILE A 102 -2.01 -9.05 -5.56
CA ILE A 102 -1.37 -9.74 -6.68
C ILE A 102 -1.76 -9.04 -7.98
N ALA A 103 -0.77 -8.70 -8.82
CA ALA A 103 -0.99 -8.47 -10.23
C ALA A 103 -1.24 -9.83 -10.90
N ASP A 104 -2.42 -10.03 -11.46
CA ASP A 104 -2.92 -11.33 -11.95
C ASP A 104 -3.29 -11.26 -13.44
N LEU A 105 -2.33 -11.58 -14.29
CA LEU A 105 -2.56 -11.74 -15.72
C LEU A 105 -2.89 -13.18 -16.12
N ALA A 106 -2.71 -14.15 -15.24
CA ALA A 106 -3.02 -15.56 -15.51
C ALA A 106 -4.51 -15.78 -15.81
N ARG A 107 -5.38 -14.99 -15.17
CA ARG A 107 -6.82 -15.03 -15.45
C ARG A 107 -7.14 -14.62 -16.89
N LEU A 108 -6.53 -13.55 -17.41
CA LEU A 108 -6.73 -13.14 -18.80
C LEU A 108 -6.14 -14.16 -19.79
N GLU A 109 -4.96 -14.69 -19.50
CA GLU A 109 -4.38 -15.77 -20.32
C GLU A 109 -5.32 -16.96 -20.41
N ARG A 110 -5.90 -17.38 -19.27
CA ARG A 110 -6.90 -18.45 -19.26
C ARG A 110 -8.13 -18.11 -20.13
N LEU A 111 -8.60 -16.85 -20.07
CA LEU A 111 -9.73 -16.41 -20.90
C LEU A 111 -9.39 -16.44 -22.39
N THR A 112 -8.17 -16.07 -22.80
CA THR A 112 -7.77 -16.16 -24.22
C THR A 112 -7.75 -17.61 -24.73
N VAL A 113 -7.30 -18.55 -23.90
CA VAL A 113 -7.37 -19.98 -24.20
C VAL A 113 -8.84 -20.45 -24.36
N MET A 114 -9.71 -20.08 -23.40
CA MET A 114 -11.13 -20.46 -23.41
C MET A 114 -11.88 -19.90 -24.64
N THR A 115 -11.50 -18.72 -25.10
CA THR A 115 -12.14 -18.02 -26.24
C THR A 115 -11.39 -18.20 -27.56
N GLN A 116 -10.30 -18.95 -27.56
CA GLN A 116 -9.43 -19.17 -28.71
C GLN A 116 -8.93 -17.87 -29.36
N ARG A 117 -8.52 -16.92 -28.54
CA ARG A 117 -7.99 -15.62 -28.95
C ARG A 117 -6.47 -15.55 -28.70
N PRO A 118 -5.71 -14.79 -29.51
CA PRO A 118 -4.30 -14.53 -29.21
C PRO A 118 -4.15 -13.76 -27.89
N ALA A 119 -3.00 -13.92 -27.24
CA ALA A 119 -2.68 -13.31 -25.95
C ALA A 119 -1.43 -12.40 -26.01
N GLU A 120 -1.04 -11.95 -27.19
CA GLU A 120 0.22 -11.23 -27.44
C GLU A 120 0.37 -9.97 -26.57
N ALA A 121 -0.72 -9.27 -26.30
CA ALA A 121 -0.69 -8.06 -25.45
C ALA A 121 -0.29 -8.37 -24.00
N LEU A 122 -0.47 -9.58 -23.51
CA LEU A 122 -0.03 -9.98 -22.15
C LEU A 122 1.49 -10.02 -21.99
N ASP A 123 2.23 -9.94 -23.08
CA ASP A 123 3.70 -9.91 -23.09
C ASP A 123 4.28 -8.51 -22.90
N TYR A 124 3.45 -7.48 -22.96
CA TYR A 124 3.91 -6.10 -22.86
C TYR A 124 3.88 -5.58 -21.42
N PHE A 125 4.83 -4.68 -21.09
CA PHE A 125 4.92 -4.03 -19.79
C PHE A 125 3.61 -3.33 -19.38
N GLU A 126 2.88 -2.78 -20.33
CA GLU A 126 1.59 -2.13 -20.10
C GLU A 126 0.62 -3.02 -19.32
N THR A 127 0.47 -4.29 -19.66
CA THR A 127 -0.47 -5.18 -18.98
C THR A 127 -0.03 -5.51 -17.54
N PHE A 128 1.28 -5.64 -17.30
CA PHE A 128 1.81 -5.75 -15.95
C PHE A 128 1.54 -4.48 -15.12
N LEU A 129 1.74 -3.30 -15.73
CA LEU A 129 1.46 -2.02 -15.08
C LEU A 129 -0.02 -1.88 -14.71
N MET A 130 -0.93 -2.25 -15.62
CA MET A 130 -2.37 -2.32 -15.32
C MET A 130 -2.66 -3.20 -14.12
N GLY A 131 -2.08 -4.41 -14.07
CA GLY A 131 -2.26 -5.32 -12.94
C GLY A 131 -1.77 -4.74 -11.60
N ALA A 132 -0.65 -4.06 -11.60
CA ALA A 132 -0.12 -3.40 -10.41
C ALA A 132 -1.00 -2.22 -9.95
N ILE A 133 -1.52 -1.43 -10.90
CA ILE A 133 -2.42 -0.30 -10.62
C ILE A 133 -3.76 -0.83 -10.08
N ASP A 134 -4.38 -1.80 -10.75
CA ASP A 134 -5.65 -2.39 -10.31
C ASP A 134 -5.54 -2.96 -8.89
N ALA A 135 -4.45 -3.69 -8.60
CA ALA A 135 -4.19 -4.21 -7.26
C ALA A 135 -4.07 -3.08 -6.22
N ALA A 136 -3.45 -1.96 -6.57
CA ALA A 136 -3.31 -0.82 -5.66
C ALA A 136 -4.65 -0.11 -5.41
N LEU A 137 -5.49 0.07 -6.43
CA LEU A 137 -6.81 0.68 -6.30
C LEU A 137 -7.73 -0.19 -5.43
N ALA A 138 -7.77 -1.50 -5.70
CA ALA A 138 -8.55 -2.46 -4.93
C ALA A 138 -8.10 -2.51 -3.45
N ALA A 139 -6.79 -2.55 -3.21
CA ALA A 139 -6.23 -2.56 -1.87
C ALA A 139 -6.54 -1.26 -1.10
N GLN A 140 -6.54 -0.10 -1.76
CA GLN A 140 -6.88 1.15 -1.09
C GLN A 140 -8.36 1.18 -0.67
N ASN A 141 -9.29 0.68 -1.49
CA ASN A 141 -10.67 0.53 -1.09
C ASN A 141 -10.82 -0.43 0.09
N ALA A 142 -10.10 -1.57 0.06
CA ALA A 142 -10.05 -2.51 1.18
C ALA A 142 -9.54 -1.86 2.48
N ALA A 143 -8.50 -1.03 2.39
CA ALA A 143 -7.95 -0.32 3.54
C ALA A 143 -8.98 0.64 4.17
N VAL A 144 -9.66 1.43 3.34
CA VAL A 144 -10.72 2.34 3.77
C VAL A 144 -11.87 1.57 4.44
N ALA A 145 -12.30 0.46 3.84
CA ALA A 145 -13.34 -0.39 4.40
C ALA A 145 -12.92 -1.01 5.74
N ALA A 146 -11.71 -1.56 5.85
CA ALA A 146 -11.19 -2.11 7.08
C ALA A 146 -11.15 -1.07 8.20
N GLU A 147 -10.65 0.13 7.92
CA GLU A 147 -10.60 1.23 8.89
C GLU A 147 -12.00 1.69 9.30
N SER A 148 -12.98 1.68 8.39
CA SER A 148 -14.38 2.01 8.71
C SER A 148 -15.03 1.00 9.65
N LEU A 149 -14.54 -0.23 9.67
CA LEU A 149 -14.95 -1.30 10.58
C LEU A 149 -14.18 -1.28 11.91
N GLY A 150 -13.36 -0.24 12.16
CA GLY A 150 -12.55 -0.10 13.38
C GLY A 150 -11.28 -0.94 13.38
N LEU A 151 -10.91 -1.56 12.25
CA LEU A 151 -9.65 -2.26 12.08
C LEU A 151 -8.52 -1.27 11.73
N GLY A 152 -7.29 -1.69 11.95
CA GLY A 152 -6.10 -0.96 11.51
C GLY A 152 -5.40 -1.71 10.39
N VAL A 153 -4.71 -0.95 9.52
CA VAL A 153 -3.99 -1.52 8.38
C VAL A 153 -2.58 -0.96 8.26
N VAL A 154 -1.67 -1.74 7.64
CA VAL A 154 -0.39 -1.25 7.12
C VAL A 154 0.01 -2.02 5.87
N TYR A 155 0.46 -1.31 4.86
CA TYR A 155 1.02 -1.89 3.64
C TYR A 155 2.44 -2.42 3.83
N ILE A 156 2.73 -3.58 3.22
CA ILE A 156 4.00 -4.30 3.32
C ILE A 156 4.64 -4.40 1.93
N GLY A 157 5.50 -3.45 1.61
CA GLY A 157 6.20 -3.44 0.31
C GLY A 157 7.28 -4.50 0.17
N SER A 158 7.81 -5.03 1.26
CA SER A 158 8.84 -6.07 1.29
C SER A 158 8.37 -7.44 0.80
N MET A 159 7.11 -7.60 0.43
CA MET A 159 6.66 -8.74 -0.37
C MET A 159 7.40 -8.85 -1.72
N ARG A 160 8.06 -7.80 -2.17
CA ARG A 160 8.88 -7.80 -3.38
C ARG A 160 10.37 -8.04 -3.14
N ASP A 161 10.78 -8.32 -1.91
CA ASP A 161 12.18 -8.63 -1.60
C ASP A 161 12.55 -10.06 -2.04
N LYS A 162 11.58 -10.99 -1.92
CA LYS A 162 11.70 -12.40 -2.30
C LYS A 162 10.43 -12.88 -3.02
N PRO A 163 10.12 -12.35 -4.22
CA PRO A 163 8.83 -12.58 -4.87
C PRO A 163 8.63 -14.02 -5.36
N GLU A 164 9.70 -14.75 -5.69
CA GLU A 164 9.64 -16.15 -6.11
C GLU A 164 9.23 -17.04 -4.94
N GLU A 165 9.91 -16.92 -3.81
CA GLU A 165 9.62 -17.72 -2.61
C GLU A 165 8.21 -17.39 -2.04
N ILE A 166 7.77 -16.14 -2.16
CA ILE A 166 6.39 -15.77 -1.79
C ILE A 166 5.39 -16.38 -2.76
N ALA A 167 5.70 -16.42 -4.05
CA ALA A 167 4.83 -17.07 -5.02
C ALA A 167 4.70 -18.57 -4.75
N ASP A 168 5.80 -19.24 -4.43
CA ASP A 168 5.79 -20.67 -4.09
C ASP A 168 5.00 -20.93 -2.81
N LEU A 169 5.21 -20.12 -1.76
CA LEU A 169 4.49 -20.24 -0.49
C LEU A 169 2.97 -20.08 -0.66
N LEU A 170 2.55 -19.20 -1.58
CA LEU A 170 1.14 -18.88 -1.83
C LEU A 170 0.53 -19.66 -2.99
N GLY A 171 1.31 -20.50 -3.70
CA GLY A 171 0.85 -21.27 -4.85
C GLY A 171 0.46 -20.40 -6.04
N LEU A 172 1.18 -19.29 -6.27
CA LEU A 172 0.89 -18.37 -7.37
C LEU A 172 1.36 -18.95 -8.71
N PRO A 173 0.48 -19.05 -9.74
CA PRO A 173 0.86 -19.54 -11.06
C PRO A 173 1.76 -18.52 -11.80
N PRO A 174 2.34 -18.91 -12.95
CA PRO A 174 2.97 -17.96 -13.88
C PRO A 174 2.05 -16.79 -14.21
N LYS A 175 2.62 -15.65 -14.61
CA LYS A 175 1.93 -14.38 -14.90
C LYS A 175 1.13 -13.82 -13.70
N THR A 176 1.53 -14.20 -12.48
CA THR A 176 1.07 -13.58 -11.23
C THR A 176 2.26 -13.22 -10.34
N VAL A 177 2.17 -12.11 -9.63
CA VAL A 177 3.20 -11.69 -8.67
C VAL A 177 2.60 -10.89 -7.52
N ALA A 178 3.11 -11.09 -6.30
CA ALA A 178 2.74 -10.28 -5.15
C ALA A 178 3.29 -8.85 -5.30
N VAL A 179 2.41 -7.87 -5.42
CA VAL A 179 2.79 -6.44 -5.52
C VAL A 179 3.14 -5.89 -4.14
N PHE A 180 2.32 -6.18 -3.15
CA PHE A 180 2.52 -5.84 -1.74
C PHE A 180 1.58 -6.66 -0.86
N GLY A 181 1.87 -6.67 0.44
CA GLY A 181 0.97 -7.18 1.46
C GLY A 181 0.24 -6.06 2.19
N MET A 182 -0.77 -6.41 2.97
CA MET A 182 -1.47 -5.53 3.90
C MET A 182 -1.82 -6.32 5.17
N CYS A 183 -1.23 -5.94 6.31
CA CYS A 183 -1.66 -6.44 7.61
C CYS A 183 -3.01 -5.82 7.97
N VAL A 184 -3.91 -6.60 8.53
CA VAL A 184 -5.24 -6.16 8.96
C VAL A 184 -5.54 -6.77 10.33
N GLY A 185 -6.01 -5.95 11.27
CA GLY A 185 -6.39 -6.40 12.61
C GLY A 185 -6.86 -5.27 13.49
N LYS A 186 -7.34 -5.61 14.68
CA LYS A 186 -7.75 -4.61 15.68
C LYS A 186 -6.52 -3.91 16.25
N PRO A 187 -6.46 -2.55 16.20
CA PRO A 187 -5.32 -1.82 16.74
C PRO A 187 -5.11 -2.09 18.23
N ASP A 188 -3.87 -2.25 18.66
CA ASP A 188 -3.51 -2.33 20.07
C ASP A 188 -3.53 -0.94 20.72
N PRO A 189 -4.44 -0.65 21.64
CA PRO A 189 -4.55 0.66 22.28
C PRO A 189 -3.35 0.98 23.19
N ALA A 190 -2.57 -0.01 23.63
CA ALA A 190 -1.37 0.20 24.42
C ALA A 190 -0.19 0.71 23.57
N ARG A 191 -0.25 0.53 22.26
CA ARG A 191 0.76 0.98 21.28
C ARG A 191 0.13 1.87 20.20
N PRO A 192 -0.41 3.07 20.59
CA PRO A 192 -1.16 3.92 19.68
C PRO A 192 -0.26 4.45 18.55
N THR A 193 -0.89 4.74 17.43
CA THR A 193 -0.24 5.37 16.27
C THR A 193 -0.91 6.70 15.95
N SER A 194 -0.14 7.64 15.43
CA SER A 194 -0.62 8.98 15.08
C SER A 194 -0.75 9.17 13.57
N VAL A 195 -1.58 10.12 13.17
CA VAL A 195 -1.69 10.57 11.79
C VAL A 195 -0.36 11.21 11.37
N LYS A 196 0.33 10.59 10.42
CA LYS A 196 1.59 11.12 9.92
C LYS A 196 1.32 12.26 8.92
N PRO A 197 1.97 13.41 9.04
CA PRO A 197 1.86 14.49 8.07
C PRO A 197 2.16 14.04 6.64
N ARG A 198 1.59 14.75 5.68
CA ARG A 198 1.85 14.61 4.24
C ARG A 198 2.39 15.91 3.66
N LEU A 199 3.00 15.82 2.49
CA LEU A 199 3.41 16.99 1.72
C LEU A 199 2.22 17.96 1.54
N PRO A 200 2.44 19.28 1.58
CA PRO A 200 1.40 20.26 1.28
C PRO A 200 0.81 20.04 -0.11
N GLN A 201 -0.44 20.43 -0.31
CA GLN A 201 -1.11 20.29 -1.60
C GLN A 201 -0.35 20.98 -2.74
N SER A 202 0.31 22.10 -2.48
CA SER A 202 1.14 22.83 -3.46
C SER A 202 2.31 22.04 -4.03
N VAL A 203 2.71 20.94 -3.38
CA VAL A 203 3.77 20.04 -3.88
C VAL A 203 3.23 18.97 -4.81
N VAL A 204 1.97 18.56 -4.63
CA VAL A 204 1.39 17.43 -5.37
C VAL A 204 0.33 17.83 -6.38
N LEU A 205 -0.28 19.03 -6.20
CA LEU A 205 -1.30 19.57 -7.09
C LEU A 205 -0.68 20.65 -7.99
N HIS A 206 -0.70 20.43 -9.27
CA HIS A 206 -0.29 21.39 -10.31
C HIS A 206 -1.50 21.77 -11.14
N HIS A 207 -1.67 23.07 -11.39
CA HIS A 207 -2.72 23.58 -12.26
C HIS A 207 -2.20 23.68 -13.69
N GLU A 208 -2.89 23.06 -14.63
CA GLU A 208 -2.62 23.04 -16.08
C GLU A 208 -1.27 22.43 -16.47
N ARG A 209 -0.17 22.73 -15.75
CA ARG A 209 1.18 22.27 -16.07
C ARG A 209 1.95 21.89 -14.84
N TYR A 210 2.72 20.82 -14.93
CA TYR A 210 3.65 20.38 -13.88
C TYR A 210 4.80 21.40 -13.73
N SER A 211 5.17 21.72 -12.48
CA SER A 211 6.33 22.54 -12.14
C SER A 211 7.11 21.91 -11.00
N LEU A 212 8.34 21.47 -11.27
CA LEU A 212 9.22 20.90 -10.26
C LEU A 212 9.74 22.00 -9.31
N ASP A 213 10.14 23.15 -9.85
CA ASP A 213 10.73 24.24 -9.06
C ASP A 213 9.75 24.82 -8.02
N ALA A 214 8.45 24.85 -8.35
CA ALA A 214 7.41 25.32 -7.44
C ALA A 214 7.24 24.44 -6.18
N GLN A 215 7.81 23.25 -6.14
CA GLN A 215 7.68 22.32 -5.00
C GLN A 215 8.60 22.66 -3.83
N THR A 216 9.74 23.34 -4.08
CA THR A 216 10.81 23.55 -3.10
C THR A 216 10.31 24.15 -1.77
N PRO A 217 9.54 25.25 -1.74
CA PRO A 217 9.07 25.82 -0.48
C PRO A 217 8.16 24.85 0.32
N GLY A 218 7.33 24.09 -0.36
CA GLY A 218 6.46 23.09 0.27
C GLY A 218 7.24 21.91 0.84
N ILE A 219 8.33 21.49 0.20
CA ILE A 219 9.24 20.44 0.70
C ILE A 219 9.94 20.92 1.97
N GLU A 220 10.39 22.17 2.03
CA GLU A 220 11.01 22.77 3.22
C GLU A 220 10.03 22.84 4.38
N ALA A 221 8.81 23.31 4.13
CA ALA A 221 7.76 23.34 5.15
C ALA A 221 7.44 21.91 5.67
N TYR A 222 7.41 20.91 4.79
CA TYR A 222 7.18 19.53 5.17
C TYR A 222 8.34 18.95 5.98
N ASN A 223 9.59 19.29 5.68
CA ASN A 223 10.75 18.90 6.49
C ASN A 223 10.58 19.38 7.94
N ALA A 224 10.14 20.62 8.13
CA ALA A 224 9.88 21.17 9.47
C ALA A 224 8.68 20.47 10.16
N ALA A 225 7.60 20.19 9.45
CA ALA A 225 6.45 19.45 9.99
C ALA A 225 6.85 18.04 10.44
N MET A 226 7.66 17.36 9.64
CA MET A 226 8.13 16.00 9.95
C MET A 226 9.11 15.99 11.13
N ALA A 227 9.97 17.00 11.27
CA ALA A 227 10.86 17.10 12.43
C ALA A 227 10.04 17.19 13.74
N ARG A 228 9.03 18.06 13.78
CA ARG A 228 8.10 18.16 14.93
C ARG A 228 7.37 16.83 15.18
N PHE A 229 6.90 16.15 14.13
CA PHE A 229 6.24 14.87 14.27
C PHE A 229 7.17 13.80 14.87
N TYR A 230 8.41 13.70 14.40
CA TYR A 230 9.39 12.74 14.94
C TYR A 230 9.67 12.98 16.42
N GLU A 231 9.82 14.25 16.82
CA GLU A 231 10.02 14.63 18.21
C GLU A 231 8.80 14.25 19.07
N GLN A 232 7.60 14.64 18.66
CA GLN A 232 6.34 14.35 19.38
C GLN A 232 6.11 12.83 19.55
N GLN A 233 6.47 12.05 18.53
CA GLN A 233 6.32 10.58 18.55
C GLN A 233 7.54 9.88 19.19
N LYS A 234 8.54 10.62 19.69
CA LYS A 234 9.79 10.09 20.27
C LYS A 234 10.47 9.07 19.34
N MET A 235 10.44 9.35 18.06
CA MET A 235 11.04 8.50 17.05
C MET A 235 12.56 8.74 16.99
N ASN A 236 13.35 7.67 16.98
CA ASN A 236 14.80 7.77 16.77
C ASN A 236 15.11 7.98 15.28
N VAL A 237 14.82 9.17 14.78
CA VAL A 237 15.03 9.56 13.38
C VAL A 237 15.91 10.79 13.33
N HIS A 238 17.06 10.69 12.66
CA HIS A 238 18.03 11.77 12.52
C HIS A 238 18.00 12.35 11.11
N GLY A 239 17.82 13.67 11.00
CA GLY A 239 17.76 14.41 9.74
C GLY A 239 16.34 14.67 9.25
N THR A 240 16.25 15.30 8.09
CA THR A 240 14.99 15.69 7.46
C THR A 240 14.35 14.57 6.67
N TRP A 241 13.06 14.70 6.34
CA TRP A 241 12.38 13.80 5.42
C TRP A 241 13.07 13.75 4.05
N ALA A 242 13.51 14.89 3.53
CA ALA A 242 14.24 14.95 2.26
C ALA A 242 15.53 14.13 2.29
N LEU A 243 16.29 14.20 3.39
CA LEU A 243 17.51 13.38 3.56
C LEU A 243 17.17 11.88 3.61
N HIS A 244 16.10 11.47 4.32
CA HIS A 244 15.70 10.07 4.38
C HIS A 244 15.22 9.56 3.03
N SER A 245 14.43 10.37 2.31
CA SER A 245 13.90 10.00 1.00
C SER A 245 15.02 9.87 -0.04
N SER A 246 15.99 10.80 -0.05
CA SER A 246 17.13 10.72 -0.96
C SER A 246 18.03 9.51 -0.68
N LYS A 247 18.28 9.18 0.59
CA LYS A 247 19.01 7.96 0.97
C LYS A 247 18.33 6.68 0.47
N ARG A 248 17.00 6.66 0.41
CA ARG A 248 16.23 5.49 -0.04
C ARG A 248 16.42 5.16 -1.53
N VAL A 249 16.92 6.10 -2.30
CA VAL A 249 17.17 5.97 -3.75
C VAL A 249 18.63 6.27 -4.12
N ALA A 250 19.55 6.27 -3.15
CA ALA A 250 20.93 6.71 -3.34
C ALA A 250 21.78 5.71 -4.16
N ASN A 251 21.50 4.42 -4.02
CA ASN A 251 22.29 3.35 -4.64
C ASN A 251 21.45 2.07 -4.81
N VAL A 252 22.04 1.05 -5.44
CA VAL A 252 21.36 -0.22 -5.70
C VAL A 252 21.04 -0.99 -4.40
N GLU A 253 21.92 -0.93 -3.42
CA GLU A 253 21.75 -1.60 -2.12
C GLU A 253 20.49 -1.13 -1.38
N ALA A 254 20.07 0.14 -1.60
CA ALA A 254 18.84 0.68 -1.06
C ALA A 254 17.59 -0.01 -1.61
N LEU A 255 17.68 -0.76 -2.70
CA LEU A 255 16.57 -1.53 -3.29
C LEU A 255 16.35 -2.87 -2.58
N SER A 256 17.32 -3.36 -1.77
CA SER A 256 17.15 -4.58 -0.97
C SER A 256 16.82 -5.82 -1.80
N GLY A 257 17.51 -6.04 -2.93
CA GLY A 257 17.30 -7.15 -3.85
C GLY A 257 16.28 -6.90 -4.97
N ARG A 258 15.54 -5.78 -4.90
CA ARG A 258 14.47 -5.46 -5.89
C ARG A 258 15.02 -4.97 -7.23
N GLU A 259 16.29 -4.72 -7.35
CA GLU A 259 16.98 -4.46 -8.64
C GLU A 259 16.82 -5.62 -9.63
N LYS A 260 16.57 -6.84 -9.13
CA LYS A 260 16.35 -8.06 -9.92
C LYS A 260 14.90 -8.26 -10.34
N LEU A 261 13.97 -7.37 -9.96
CA LEU A 261 12.55 -7.57 -10.21
C LEU A 261 12.21 -7.82 -11.69
N VAL A 262 12.90 -7.18 -12.63
CA VAL A 262 12.66 -7.40 -14.07
C VAL A 262 13.01 -8.83 -14.47
N GLU A 263 14.15 -9.35 -14.00
CA GLU A 263 14.59 -10.74 -14.27
C GLU A 263 13.59 -11.73 -13.66
N ILE A 264 13.20 -11.50 -12.40
CA ILE A 264 12.25 -12.34 -11.69
C ILE A 264 10.87 -12.34 -12.38
N LEU A 265 10.36 -11.18 -12.77
CA LEU A 265 9.10 -11.07 -13.49
C LEU A 265 9.15 -11.84 -14.81
N ARG A 266 10.26 -11.75 -15.57
CA ARG A 266 10.45 -12.52 -16.79
C ARG A 266 10.47 -14.02 -16.53
N ALA A 267 11.17 -14.48 -15.49
CA ALA A 267 11.16 -15.87 -15.07
C ALA A 267 9.76 -16.36 -14.68
N ARG A 268 8.92 -15.46 -14.15
CA ARG A 268 7.52 -15.74 -13.82
C ARG A 268 6.54 -15.58 -14.99
N GLY A 269 7.04 -15.43 -16.23
CA GLY A 269 6.23 -15.41 -17.43
C GLY A 269 5.72 -14.04 -17.89
N PHE A 270 6.17 -12.94 -17.24
CA PHE A 270 5.92 -11.59 -17.74
C PHE A 270 7.04 -11.22 -18.71
N ALA A 271 6.80 -11.22 -20.02
CA ALA A 271 7.85 -10.94 -21.00
C ALA A 271 8.37 -9.50 -20.93
N LEU A 272 7.53 -8.55 -20.53
CA LEU A 272 7.85 -7.11 -20.35
C LEU A 272 8.49 -6.50 -21.60
N LYS A 273 7.88 -6.76 -22.78
CA LYS A 273 8.27 -6.13 -24.05
C LYS A 273 8.01 -4.64 -24.04
#